data_08ebeb879238e9c3752be06babe81f9c
#
_entry.id   08ebeb879238e9c3752be06babe81f9c
#
_cell.length_a   1.000
_cell.length_b   1.000
_cell.length_c   1.000
_cell.angle_alpha   90.00
_cell.angle_beta   90.00
_cell.angle_gamma   90.00
#
_symmetry.space_group_name_H-M   'P 1'
#
loop_
_entity.id
_entity.type
_entity.pdbx_description
1 polymer ?
#
loop_
_entity_poly.entity_id
_entity_poly.type
_entity_poly.pdbx_seq_one_letter_code
_entity_poly.pdbx_strand_id
1 'polypeptide(L)'
;MREAVIVDSIRTGLGKSFKGALNATRPDDMLAHVMKEMINRHPDIPIEQVDDVVIGCAFPEGAQGLNIARISSMLAGLPVTVPGQTINRFCSSGSQAITAAANQIISGGQDIVFAGGVETITMIDDGSRNTNHMVNPVVKENFPALYWIMGRTAEVVANRYNISR
;
A
#
# COMPACT_ATOMS: atom_id res chain seq x y z
N MET A 1 -12.73 26.33 1.96
CA MET A 1 -12.58 24.87 1.64
C MET A 1 -11.53 24.35 2.61
N ARG A 2 -11.71 23.21 3.24
CA ARG A 2 -10.67 22.60 4.09
C ARG A 2 -9.49 22.22 3.22
N GLU A 3 -8.29 22.34 3.75
CA GLU A 3 -7.06 21.89 3.11
C GLU A 3 -6.55 20.65 3.83
N ALA A 4 -6.07 19.67 3.07
CA ALA A 4 -5.31 18.55 3.60
C ALA A 4 -3.82 18.88 3.50
N VAL A 5 -3.10 18.69 4.59
CA VAL A 5 -1.65 18.95 4.67
C VAL A 5 -0.92 17.68 5.09
N ILE A 6 0.29 17.49 4.59
CA ILE A 6 1.20 16.44 5.03
C ILE A 6 2.02 17.00 6.19
N VAL A 7 1.83 16.43 7.38
CA VAL A 7 2.52 16.88 8.60
C VAL A 7 3.92 16.26 8.70
N ASP A 8 4.04 14.96 8.40
CA ASP A 8 5.31 14.23 8.45
C ASP A 8 5.27 13.05 7.47
N SER A 9 6.42 12.47 7.18
CA SER A 9 6.55 11.26 6.38
C SER A 9 7.73 10.40 6.85
N ILE A 10 7.50 9.10 6.93
CA ILE A 10 8.50 8.11 7.34
C ILE A 10 8.47 6.92 6.38
N ARG A 11 9.60 6.32 6.16
CA ARG A 11 9.71 5.06 5.43
C ARG A 11 10.80 4.16 5.98
N THR A 12 10.68 2.86 5.74
CA THR A 12 11.80 1.92 5.87
C THR A 12 12.77 2.05 4.69
N GLY A 13 13.95 1.48 4.79
CA GLY A 13 14.79 1.25 3.62
C GLY A 13 14.07 0.36 2.60
N LEU A 14 14.38 0.53 1.31
CA LEU A 14 13.88 -0.35 0.25
C LEU A 14 14.74 -1.62 0.21
N GLY A 15 14.14 -2.75 0.55
CA GLY A 15 14.77 -4.07 0.44
C GLY A 15 14.70 -4.62 -0.98
N LYS A 16 15.78 -5.27 -1.44
CA LYS A 16 15.76 -6.00 -2.71
C LYS A 16 14.98 -7.31 -2.54
N SER A 17 13.96 -7.54 -3.37
CA SER A 17 13.18 -8.77 -3.35
C SER A 17 14.08 -10.01 -3.54
N PHE A 18 13.78 -11.08 -2.81
CA PHE A 18 14.47 -12.38 -2.79
C PHE A 18 15.92 -12.38 -2.30
N LYS A 19 16.61 -11.24 -2.27
CA LYS A 19 18.05 -11.12 -1.93
C LYS A 19 18.36 -10.00 -0.94
N GLY A 20 17.34 -9.33 -0.40
CA GLY A 20 17.53 -8.20 0.50
C GLY A 20 17.40 -8.58 1.98
N ALA A 21 17.83 -7.68 2.85
CA ALA A 21 17.80 -7.88 4.30
C ALA A 21 16.37 -7.95 4.90
N LEU A 22 15.37 -7.43 4.18
CA LEU A 22 13.98 -7.38 4.66
C LEU A 22 13.12 -8.56 4.17
N ASN A 23 13.68 -9.53 3.46
CA ASN A 23 12.92 -10.62 2.84
C ASN A 23 12.21 -11.54 3.85
N ALA A 24 12.73 -11.65 5.08
CA ALA A 24 12.13 -12.40 6.16
C ALA A 24 11.34 -11.53 7.15
N THR A 25 11.23 -10.22 6.90
CA THR A 25 10.49 -9.29 7.75
C THR A 25 9.05 -9.21 7.28
N ARG A 26 8.11 -9.45 8.17
CA ARG A 26 6.68 -9.38 7.86
C ARG A 26 6.28 -7.96 7.46
N PRO A 27 5.42 -7.80 6.44
CA PRO A 27 4.99 -6.47 5.98
C PRO A 27 4.16 -5.71 7.02
N ASP A 28 3.34 -6.41 7.79
CA ASP A 28 2.56 -5.82 8.88
C ASP A 28 3.47 -5.28 10.00
N ASP A 29 4.57 -5.97 10.32
CA ASP A 29 5.57 -5.49 11.30
C ASP A 29 6.33 -4.26 10.76
N MET A 30 6.72 -4.26 9.48
CA MET A 30 7.36 -3.10 8.85
C MET A 30 6.46 -1.87 8.89
N LEU A 31 5.20 -2.05 8.56
CA LEU A 31 4.22 -0.96 8.56
C LEU A 31 3.94 -0.48 9.99
N ALA A 32 3.77 -1.39 10.94
CA ALA A 32 3.59 -1.04 12.34
C ALA A 32 4.80 -0.30 12.92
N HIS A 33 6.01 -0.66 12.51
CA HIS A 33 7.24 0.04 12.93
C HIS A 33 7.23 1.51 12.51
N VAL A 34 6.91 1.81 11.25
CA VAL A 34 6.86 3.21 10.78
C VAL A 34 5.70 3.98 11.42
N MET A 35 4.55 3.33 11.67
CA MET A 35 3.45 3.96 12.39
C MET A 35 3.83 4.31 13.84
N LYS A 36 4.48 3.39 14.56
CA LYS A 36 4.98 3.65 15.92
C LYS A 36 5.94 4.81 15.96
N GLU A 37 6.87 4.86 15.00
CA GLU A 37 7.82 5.95 14.92
C GLU A 37 7.12 7.28 14.62
N MET A 38 6.09 7.29 13.76
CA MET A 38 5.28 8.48 13.50
C MET A 38 4.58 8.97 14.78
N ILE A 39 3.97 8.07 15.55
CA ILE A 39 3.34 8.38 16.83
C ILE A 39 4.38 8.96 17.82
N ASN A 40 5.56 8.36 17.90
CA ASN A 40 6.61 8.80 18.80
C ASN A 40 7.15 10.20 18.46
N ARG A 41 7.17 10.57 17.19
CA ARG A 41 7.60 11.91 16.74
C ARG A 41 6.58 13.01 17.05
N HIS A 42 5.34 12.63 17.23
CA HIS A 42 4.23 13.57 17.46
C HIS A 42 3.47 13.27 18.75
N PRO A 43 4.16 13.31 19.92
CA PRO A 43 3.54 12.95 21.21
C PRO A 43 2.43 13.91 21.63
N ASP A 44 2.37 15.09 21.02
CA ASP A 44 1.32 16.09 21.28
C ASP A 44 -0.01 15.77 20.56
N ILE A 45 0.01 14.81 19.64
CA ILE A 45 -1.20 14.36 18.94
C ILE A 45 -1.74 13.13 19.67
N PRO A 46 -2.92 13.24 20.35
CA PRO A 46 -3.53 12.09 20.98
C PRO A 46 -3.89 11.02 19.94
N ILE A 47 -3.44 9.80 20.16
CA ILE A 47 -3.69 8.69 19.21
C ILE A 47 -5.17 8.35 19.07
N GLU A 48 -5.99 8.73 20.04
CA GLU A 48 -7.46 8.60 20.03
C GLU A 48 -8.12 9.54 19.02
N GLN A 49 -7.42 10.56 18.55
CA GLN A 49 -7.89 11.51 17.54
C GLN A 49 -7.57 11.06 16.11
N VAL A 50 -6.88 9.95 15.94
CA VAL A 50 -6.65 9.37 14.61
C VAL A 50 -7.97 8.78 14.09
N ASP A 51 -8.45 9.28 12.95
CA ASP A 51 -9.74 8.90 12.39
C ASP A 51 -9.67 7.66 11.52
N ASP A 52 -8.57 7.44 10.81
CA ASP A 52 -8.43 6.30 9.89
C ASP A 52 -6.95 5.97 9.57
N VAL A 53 -6.75 4.75 9.09
CA VAL A 53 -5.48 4.27 8.53
C VAL A 53 -5.73 3.75 7.12
N VAL A 54 -5.23 4.46 6.10
CA VAL A 54 -5.44 4.16 4.69
C VAL A 54 -4.14 3.66 4.07
N ILE A 55 -4.06 2.38 3.75
CA ILE A 55 -2.82 1.74 3.27
C ILE A 55 -3.01 1.14 1.89
N GLY A 56 -2.11 1.51 0.98
CA GLY A 56 -1.97 0.90 -0.32
C GLY A 56 -1.20 -0.43 -0.24
N CYS A 57 -1.75 -1.46 -0.88
CA CYS A 57 -1.10 -2.76 -1.02
C CYS A 57 -1.51 -3.37 -2.37
N ALA A 58 -0.54 -3.73 -3.21
CA ALA A 58 -0.81 -4.25 -4.56
C ALA A 58 -1.25 -5.72 -4.54
N PHE A 59 -0.73 -6.51 -3.61
CA PHE A 59 -1.07 -7.92 -3.45
C PHE A 59 -1.54 -8.19 -2.03
N PRO A 60 -2.81 -7.84 -1.69
CA PRO A 60 -3.35 -8.02 -0.34
C PRO A 60 -3.72 -9.50 -0.09
N GLU A 61 -2.73 -10.37 -0.08
CA GLU A 61 -2.84 -11.81 0.13
C GLU A 61 -1.65 -12.33 0.96
N GLY A 62 -1.71 -13.56 1.44
CA GLY A 62 -0.69 -14.15 2.29
C GLY A 62 -0.39 -13.28 3.51
N ALA A 63 0.87 -12.93 3.73
CA ALA A 63 1.31 -12.06 4.83
C ALA A 63 0.77 -10.62 4.74
N GLN A 64 0.24 -10.21 3.58
CA GLN A 64 -0.41 -8.92 3.32
C GLN A 64 -1.93 -9.03 3.25
N GLY A 65 -2.46 -10.23 3.50
CA GLY A 65 -3.88 -10.55 3.34
C GLY A 65 -4.80 -9.89 4.35
N LEU A 66 -6.09 -10.16 4.19
CA LEU A 66 -7.16 -9.55 4.98
C LEU A 66 -7.12 -8.01 4.85
N ASN A 67 -7.06 -7.30 5.96
CA ASN A 67 -6.92 -5.86 5.98
C ASN A 67 -5.60 -5.48 6.67
N ILE A 68 -4.52 -5.40 5.89
CA ILE A 68 -3.19 -5.11 6.42
C ILE A 68 -3.12 -3.74 7.11
N ALA A 69 -3.91 -2.76 6.66
CA ALA A 69 -4.01 -1.47 7.33
C ALA A 69 -4.48 -1.63 8.78
N ARG A 70 -5.55 -2.39 8.97
CA ARG A 70 -6.11 -2.65 10.30
C ARG A 70 -5.18 -3.50 11.18
N ILE A 71 -4.59 -4.54 10.62
CA ILE A 71 -3.65 -5.39 11.35
C ILE A 71 -2.45 -4.57 11.85
N SER A 72 -1.86 -3.77 10.97
CA SER A 72 -0.71 -2.95 11.31
C SER A 72 -1.04 -1.83 12.29
N SER A 73 -2.24 -1.24 12.23
CA SER A 73 -2.68 -0.23 13.19
C SER A 73 -2.77 -0.80 14.62
N MET A 74 -3.27 -2.03 14.75
CA MET A 74 -3.30 -2.73 16.05
C MET A 74 -1.89 -3.06 16.55
N LEU A 75 -1.01 -3.55 15.70
CA LEU A 75 0.40 -3.78 16.03
C LEU A 75 1.15 -2.49 16.39
N ALA A 76 0.76 -1.37 15.80
CA ALA A 76 1.31 -0.06 16.12
C ALA A 76 0.85 0.50 17.47
N GLY A 77 -0.22 -0.05 18.04
CA GLY A 77 -0.79 0.39 19.32
C GLY A 77 -1.86 1.46 19.18
N LEU A 78 -2.40 1.68 17.98
CA LEU A 78 -3.55 2.56 17.80
C LEU A 78 -4.79 1.96 18.50
N PRO A 79 -5.71 2.79 18.99
CA PRO A 79 -6.95 2.34 19.63
C PRO A 79 -7.82 1.47 18.72
N VAL A 80 -8.60 0.58 19.32
CA VAL A 80 -9.54 -0.28 18.56
C VAL A 80 -10.64 0.52 17.85
N THR A 81 -10.84 1.75 18.21
CA THR A 81 -11.78 2.69 17.58
C THR A 81 -11.27 3.20 16.22
N VAL A 82 -9.97 3.17 15.98
CA VAL A 82 -9.38 3.63 14.71
C VAL A 82 -9.59 2.57 13.63
N PRO A 83 -10.37 2.82 12.59
CA PRO A 83 -10.59 1.90 11.49
C PRO A 83 -9.33 1.78 10.61
N GLY A 84 -9.38 0.92 9.62
CA GLY A 84 -8.34 0.82 8.62
C GLY A 84 -8.90 0.31 7.31
N GLN A 85 -8.38 0.81 6.21
CA GLN A 85 -8.72 0.34 4.88
C GLN A 85 -7.49 0.07 4.03
N THR A 86 -7.55 -1.01 3.27
CA THR A 86 -6.50 -1.39 2.31
C THR A 86 -6.98 -1.08 0.89
N ILE A 87 -6.19 -0.30 0.15
CA ILE A 87 -6.51 0.14 -1.21
C ILE A 87 -5.56 -0.56 -2.20
N ASN A 88 -6.12 -1.07 -3.29
CA ASN A 88 -5.35 -1.65 -4.38
C ASN A 88 -5.53 -0.87 -5.69
N ARG A 89 -4.44 -0.29 -6.17
CA ARG A 89 -4.26 0.23 -7.52
C ARG A 89 -2.86 -0.17 -8.02
N PHE A 90 -2.48 -1.43 -7.76
CA PHE A 90 -1.14 -1.97 -8.03
C PHE A 90 -0.02 -1.03 -7.59
N CYS A 91 0.96 -0.73 -8.45
CA CYS A 91 2.11 0.13 -8.11
C CYS A 91 1.74 1.55 -7.64
N SER A 92 0.52 2.01 -7.91
CA SER A 92 0.01 3.33 -7.48
C SER A 92 -0.80 3.27 -6.19
N SER A 93 -0.86 2.12 -5.50
CA SER A 93 -1.70 1.95 -4.31
C SER A 93 -1.36 2.94 -3.19
N GLY A 94 -0.08 3.17 -2.93
CA GLY A 94 0.36 4.12 -1.92
C GLY A 94 -0.05 5.56 -2.23
N SER A 95 0.14 6.01 -3.47
CA SER A 95 -0.31 7.34 -3.92
C SER A 95 -1.83 7.47 -3.85
N GLN A 96 -2.55 6.38 -4.20
CA GLN A 96 -4.02 6.36 -4.11
C GLN A 96 -4.50 6.44 -2.66
N ALA A 97 -3.80 5.79 -1.74
CA ALA A 97 -4.10 5.86 -0.30
C ALA A 97 -3.97 7.30 0.22
N ILE A 98 -2.89 7.99 -0.13
CA ILE A 98 -2.67 9.41 0.23
C ILE A 98 -3.78 10.29 -0.37
N THR A 99 -4.14 10.07 -1.64
CA THR A 99 -5.21 10.83 -2.30
C THR A 99 -6.57 10.58 -1.63
N ALA A 100 -6.86 9.35 -1.25
CA ALA A 100 -8.11 9.01 -0.56
C ALA A 100 -8.19 9.71 0.80
N ALA A 101 -7.13 9.64 1.60
CA ALA A 101 -7.03 10.33 2.90
C ALA A 101 -7.20 11.84 2.76
N ALA A 102 -6.51 12.47 1.79
CA ALA A 102 -6.65 13.90 1.52
C ALA A 102 -8.10 14.28 1.17
N ASN A 103 -8.78 13.48 0.34
CA ASN A 103 -10.18 13.73 -0.01
C ASN A 103 -11.13 13.58 1.19
N GLN A 104 -10.87 12.63 2.10
CA GLN A 104 -11.64 12.46 3.34
C GLN A 104 -11.51 13.69 4.25
N ILE A 105 -10.29 14.24 4.38
CA ILE A 105 -10.03 15.47 5.14
C ILE A 105 -10.72 16.68 4.49
N ILE A 106 -10.55 16.86 3.17
CA ILE A 106 -11.14 17.98 2.42
C ILE A 106 -12.66 17.97 2.49
N SER A 107 -13.28 16.80 2.43
CA SER A 107 -14.75 16.65 2.56
C SER A 107 -15.27 16.92 3.98
N GLY A 108 -14.38 17.03 4.97
CA GLY A 108 -14.74 17.26 6.38
C GLY A 108 -15.17 16.01 7.12
N GLY A 109 -14.95 14.82 6.57
CA GLY A 109 -15.26 13.56 7.21
C GLY A 109 -14.22 13.10 8.24
N GLN A 110 -12.98 13.58 8.12
CA GLN A 110 -11.86 13.21 8.99
C GLN A 110 -10.91 14.39 9.21
N ASP A 111 -10.12 14.33 10.27
CA ASP A 111 -9.14 15.36 10.65
C ASP A 111 -7.69 14.82 10.59
N ILE A 112 -7.44 13.62 11.10
CA ILE A 112 -6.11 13.02 11.21
C ILE A 112 -6.14 11.61 10.62
N VAL A 113 -5.35 11.39 9.58
CA VAL A 113 -5.29 10.10 8.86
C VAL A 113 -3.85 9.67 8.65
N PHE A 114 -3.54 8.41 8.97
CA PHE A 114 -2.33 7.76 8.49
C PHE A 114 -2.56 7.24 7.07
N ALA A 115 -1.73 7.68 6.12
CA ALA A 115 -1.81 7.23 4.74
C ALA A 115 -0.44 6.80 4.21
N GLY A 116 -0.40 5.69 3.51
CA GLY A 116 0.87 5.19 2.98
C GLY A 116 0.71 3.90 2.20
N GLY A 117 1.76 3.08 2.20
CA GLY A 117 1.72 1.79 1.53
C GLY A 117 2.76 0.82 2.07
N VAL A 118 2.52 -0.45 1.83
CA VAL A 118 3.43 -1.54 2.17
C VAL A 118 3.39 -2.60 1.08
N GLU A 119 4.54 -3.21 0.80
CA GLU A 119 4.61 -4.32 -0.15
C GLU A 119 5.77 -5.24 0.17
N THR A 120 5.53 -6.55 0.14
CA THR A 120 6.57 -7.58 0.13
C THR A 120 6.34 -8.53 -1.05
N ILE A 121 7.19 -8.45 -2.05
CA ILE A 121 7.13 -9.38 -3.19
C ILE A 121 7.62 -10.76 -2.76
N THR A 122 8.66 -10.82 -1.93
CA THR A 122 9.30 -12.08 -1.53
C THR A 122 8.34 -13.02 -0.82
N MET A 123 7.52 -12.51 0.12
CA MET A 123 6.59 -13.34 0.89
C MET A 123 5.30 -13.68 0.14
N ILE A 124 5.04 -13.03 -0.98
CA ILE A 124 3.83 -13.26 -1.78
C ILE A 124 4.14 -14.14 -2.98
N ASP A 125 5.31 -13.99 -3.59
CA ASP A 125 5.71 -14.71 -4.80
C ASP A 125 6.68 -15.86 -4.48
N ASP A 126 6.39 -16.58 -3.41
CA ASP A 126 7.14 -17.75 -2.92
C ASP A 126 6.67 -19.09 -3.51
N GLY A 127 5.76 -19.04 -4.48
CA GLY A 127 5.12 -20.20 -5.11
C GLY A 127 3.81 -20.65 -4.46
N SER A 128 3.40 -20.07 -3.32
CA SER A 128 2.14 -20.40 -2.64
C SER A 128 0.97 -19.52 -3.08
N ARG A 129 1.21 -18.52 -3.92
CA ARG A 129 0.21 -17.57 -4.39
C ARG A 129 -0.97 -18.28 -5.07
N ASN A 130 -2.18 -17.94 -4.66
CA ASN A 130 -3.38 -18.45 -5.31
C ASN A 130 -3.59 -17.76 -6.67
N THR A 131 -3.37 -18.51 -7.74
CA THR A 131 -3.60 -18.06 -9.13
C THR A 131 -4.83 -18.67 -9.76
N ASN A 132 -5.61 -19.48 -9.02
CA ASN A 132 -6.82 -20.10 -9.52
C ASN A 132 -7.84 -19.04 -9.94
N HIS A 133 -8.35 -19.18 -11.16
CA HIS A 133 -9.32 -18.25 -11.75
C HIS A 133 -8.87 -16.78 -11.82
N MET A 134 -7.58 -16.49 -11.68
CA MET A 134 -7.02 -15.13 -11.71
C MET A 134 -7.24 -14.44 -13.06
N VAL A 135 -7.26 -15.21 -14.13
CA VAL A 135 -7.43 -14.69 -15.49
C VAL A 135 -8.85 -14.94 -15.97
N ASN A 136 -9.60 -13.87 -16.22
CA ASN A 136 -10.92 -13.98 -16.84
C ASN A 136 -10.75 -14.30 -18.33
N PRO A 137 -11.34 -15.40 -18.87
CA PRO A 137 -11.16 -15.82 -20.26
C PRO A 137 -11.69 -14.80 -21.28
N VAL A 138 -12.83 -14.17 -21.00
CA VAL A 138 -13.44 -13.16 -21.89
C VAL A 138 -12.57 -11.90 -21.95
N VAL A 139 -12.04 -11.46 -20.82
CA VAL A 139 -11.12 -10.31 -20.78
C VAL A 139 -9.81 -10.64 -21.47
N LYS A 140 -9.27 -11.86 -21.28
CA LYS A 140 -8.06 -12.30 -21.97
C LYS A 140 -8.22 -12.34 -23.49
N GLU A 141 -9.39 -12.76 -23.97
CA GLU A 141 -9.71 -12.82 -25.40
C GLU A 141 -9.83 -11.41 -26.01
N ASN A 142 -10.59 -10.52 -25.38
CA ASN A 142 -10.92 -9.21 -25.93
C ASN A 142 -9.88 -8.13 -25.61
N PHE A 143 -9.16 -8.26 -24.47
CA PHE A 143 -8.20 -7.29 -23.98
C PHE A 143 -6.90 -7.97 -23.48
N PRO A 144 -6.20 -8.76 -24.31
CA PRO A 144 -5.06 -9.56 -23.87
C PRO A 144 -3.92 -8.74 -23.23
N ALA A 145 -3.78 -7.49 -23.64
CA ALA A 145 -2.76 -6.60 -23.11
C ALA A 145 -2.95 -6.26 -21.62
N LEU A 146 -4.15 -6.42 -21.07
CA LEU A 146 -4.42 -6.21 -19.65
C LEU A 146 -3.64 -7.16 -18.75
N TYR A 147 -3.34 -8.35 -19.24
CA TYR A 147 -2.58 -9.37 -18.51
C TYR A 147 -1.09 -9.42 -18.87
N TRP A 148 -0.58 -8.45 -19.60
CA TRP A 148 0.85 -8.40 -19.90
C TRP A 148 1.65 -8.05 -18.64
N ILE A 149 2.81 -8.66 -18.52
CA ILE A 149 3.79 -8.23 -17.52
C ILE A 149 4.30 -6.83 -17.88
N MET A 150 4.62 -6.03 -16.86
CA MET A 150 5.00 -4.62 -17.06
C MET A 150 6.24 -4.44 -17.94
N GLY A 151 7.19 -5.38 -17.92
CA GLY A 151 8.34 -5.36 -18.82
C GLY A 151 7.92 -5.39 -20.30
N ARG A 152 6.96 -6.25 -20.68
CA ARG A 152 6.41 -6.27 -22.04
C ARG A 152 5.70 -4.96 -22.40
N THR A 153 4.93 -4.41 -21.47
CA THR A 153 4.25 -3.12 -21.68
C THR A 153 5.27 -2.01 -21.93
N ALA A 154 6.34 -1.96 -21.13
CA ALA A 154 7.43 -0.99 -21.29
C ALA A 154 8.10 -1.09 -22.67
N GLU A 155 8.42 -2.30 -23.14
CA GLU A 155 9.00 -2.52 -24.47
C GLU A 155 8.07 -2.07 -25.60
N VAL A 156 6.76 -2.33 -25.49
CA VAL A 156 5.77 -1.86 -26.46
C VAL A 156 5.70 -0.33 -26.49
N VAL A 157 5.74 0.32 -25.34
CA VAL A 157 5.73 1.79 -25.24
C VAL A 157 7.03 2.37 -25.83
N ALA A 158 8.18 1.81 -25.47
CA ALA A 158 9.48 2.24 -25.99
C ALA A 158 9.53 2.15 -27.52
N ASN A 159 9.09 1.04 -28.07
CA ASN A 159 9.05 0.85 -29.54
C ASN A 159 8.05 1.79 -30.23
N ARG A 160 6.87 1.98 -29.65
CA ARG A 160 5.83 2.84 -30.24
C ARG A 160 6.24 4.30 -30.30
N TYR A 161 6.94 4.79 -29.30
CA TYR A 161 7.34 6.19 -29.15
C TYR A 161 8.82 6.45 -29.43
N ASN A 162 9.56 5.44 -29.93
CA ASN A 162 10.99 5.52 -30.22
C ASN A 162 11.82 6.02 -29.02
N ILE A 163 11.53 5.53 -27.81
CA ILE A 163 12.25 5.88 -26.60
C ILE A 163 13.41 4.90 -26.44
N SER A 164 14.63 5.42 -26.43
CA SER A 164 15.82 4.61 -26.14
C SER A 164 15.92 4.30 -24.63
N ARG A 165 16.78 3.32 -24.31
CA ARG A 165 17.04 2.88 -22.94
C ARG A 165 17.87 3.91 -22.17
#